data_e34a74d32eeba039c41a2b7225133647
#
_entry.id   e34a74d32eeba039c41a2b7225133647
#
_cell.length_a   1.000
_cell.length_b   1.000
_cell.length_c   1.000
_cell.angle_alpha   90.00
_cell.angle_beta   90.00
_cell.angle_gamma   90.00
#
_symmetry.space_group_name_H-M   'P 1'
#
loop_
_entity.id
_entity.type
_entity.pdbx_description
1 polymer ?
#
loop_
_entity_poly.entity_id
_entity_poly.type
_entity_poly.pdbx_seq_one_letter_code
_entity_poly.pdbx_strand_id
1 'polypeptide(L)'
;VVNLGVSHRVNDQLTLAADVSRVFWSSVMKDIKVGFVADAGGDLNILLPQNYKDQTILAMGAAWQMDSRWTLRGGLRLAQQALSSSTLFAVIPATPRKHVSVGVGYALSPSSTVDFAWSHAFQENMNNVSLPNTSAPTRLSHAQDNGTLVYSYRF
;
A
#
# COMPACT_ATOMS: atom_id res chain seq x y z
N VAL A 1 -9.95 10.92 -1.09
CA VAL A 1 -8.52 11.02 -1.44
C VAL A 1 -8.33 12.22 -2.35
N VAL A 2 -7.26 13.01 -2.12
CA VAL A 2 -6.80 14.07 -3.02
C VAL A 2 -5.37 13.75 -3.41
N ASN A 3 -5.09 13.80 -4.72
CA ASN A 3 -3.76 13.51 -5.28
C ASN A 3 -3.29 14.70 -6.10
N LEU A 4 -2.00 15.02 -5.98
CA LEU A 4 -1.31 15.95 -6.85
C LEU A 4 -0.01 15.29 -7.29
N GLY A 5 0.22 15.22 -8.60
CA GLY A 5 1.41 14.60 -9.17
C GLY A 5 2.00 15.44 -10.29
N VAL A 6 3.30 15.28 -10.48
CA VAL A 6 4.05 15.85 -11.59
C VAL A 6 4.91 14.77 -12.23
N SER A 7 4.98 14.80 -13.56
CA SER A 7 5.90 13.98 -14.35
C SER A 7 6.70 14.87 -15.28
N HIS A 8 8.00 14.62 -15.35
CA HIS A 8 8.92 15.38 -16.18
C HIS A 8 9.80 14.43 -17.01
N ARG A 9 9.78 14.64 -18.32
CA ARG A 9 10.69 13.96 -19.25
C ARG A 9 12.02 14.73 -19.29
N VAL A 10 13.03 14.16 -18.65
CA VAL A 10 14.38 14.75 -18.56
C VAL A 10 15.06 14.72 -19.94
N ASN A 11 14.91 13.61 -20.67
CA ASN A 11 15.36 13.40 -22.03
C ASN A 11 14.51 12.29 -22.67
N ASP A 12 14.88 11.85 -23.89
CA ASP A 12 14.11 10.81 -24.62
C ASP A 12 14.09 9.45 -23.92
N GLN A 13 15.02 9.21 -23.01
CA GLN A 13 15.14 7.93 -22.29
C GLN A 13 14.66 7.98 -20.86
N LEU A 14 14.70 9.14 -20.19
CA LEU A 14 14.45 9.24 -18.75
C LEU A 14 13.23 10.11 -18.44
N THR A 15 12.29 9.52 -17.73
CA THR A 15 11.13 10.21 -17.12
C THR A 15 11.19 10.09 -15.60
N LEU A 16 10.97 11.19 -14.91
CA LEU A 16 10.83 11.25 -13.46
C LEU A 16 9.39 11.61 -13.12
N ALA A 17 8.89 11.08 -12.00
CA ALA A 17 7.57 11.42 -11.47
C ALA A 17 7.63 11.58 -9.95
N ALA A 18 6.79 12.46 -9.43
CA ALA A 18 6.59 12.63 -8.00
C ALA A 18 5.11 12.92 -7.71
N ASP A 19 4.60 12.34 -6.63
CA ASP A 19 3.21 12.46 -6.23
C ASP A 19 3.10 12.72 -4.73
N VAL A 20 2.10 13.52 -4.36
CA VAL A 20 1.62 13.66 -2.99
C VAL A 20 0.14 13.29 -2.94
N SER A 21 -0.22 12.43 -2.00
CA SER A 21 -1.60 12.00 -1.78
C SER A 21 -2.03 12.33 -0.36
N ARG A 22 -3.25 12.82 -0.19
CA ARG A 22 -3.92 12.95 1.11
C ARG A 22 -5.13 12.02 1.15
N VAL A 23 -5.10 11.06 2.07
CA VAL A 23 -6.18 10.10 2.29
C VAL A 23 -6.89 10.45 3.59
N PHE A 24 -8.19 10.69 3.52
CA PHE A 24 -9.03 11.09 4.67
C PHE A 24 -9.66 9.84 5.34
N TRP A 25 -8.80 9.01 5.95
CA TRP A 25 -9.23 7.80 6.64
C TRP A 25 -10.13 8.07 7.82
N SER A 26 -9.91 9.17 8.55
CA SER A 26 -10.69 9.56 9.72
C SER A 26 -12.18 9.76 9.42
N SER A 27 -12.55 10.04 8.17
CA SER A 27 -13.93 10.22 7.75
C SER A 27 -14.67 8.91 7.48
N VAL A 28 -13.96 7.82 7.14
CA VAL A 28 -14.54 6.55 6.68
C VAL A 28 -14.21 5.34 7.55
N MET A 29 -13.02 5.31 8.16
CA MET A 29 -12.54 4.20 8.98
C MET A 29 -12.65 4.52 10.48
N LYS A 30 -13.89 4.72 10.93
CA LYS A 30 -14.20 4.99 12.35
C LYS A 30 -14.38 3.69 13.13
N ASP A 31 -15.26 2.83 12.63
CA ASP A 31 -15.68 1.59 13.29
C ASP A 31 -15.90 0.48 12.27
N ILE A 32 -15.65 -0.76 12.68
CA ILE A 32 -16.12 -1.95 11.99
C ILE A 32 -17.25 -2.56 12.83
N LYS A 33 -18.42 -2.76 12.22
CA LYS A 33 -19.55 -3.44 12.83
C LYS A 33 -19.55 -4.90 12.41
N VAL A 34 -19.50 -5.79 13.37
CA VAL A 34 -19.55 -7.24 13.13
C VAL A 34 -20.79 -7.79 13.82
N GLY A 35 -21.70 -8.34 13.03
CA GLY A 35 -22.91 -9.00 13.51
C GLY A 35 -22.78 -10.53 13.38
N PHE A 36 -23.09 -11.25 14.43
CA PHE A 36 -23.24 -12.70 14.42
C PHE A 36 -24.69 -13.03 14.72
N VAL A 37 -25.32 -13.80 13.82
CA VAL A 37 -26.66 -14.38 14.01
C VAL A 37 -26.48 -15.83 14.40
N ALA A 38 -26.94 -16.21 15.57
CA ALA A 38 -26.85 -17.61 16.02
C ALA A 38 -28.13 -18.38 15.66
N ASP A 39 -27.99 -19.60 15.11
CA ASP A 39 -29.12 -20.46 14.75
C ASP A 39 -30.02 -20.80 15.91
N ALA A 40 -29.50 -20.77 17.15
CA ALA A 40 -30.23 -21.05 18.39
C ALA A 40 -30.97 -19.84 18.98
N GLY A 41 -30.99 -18.70 18.27
CA GLY A 41 -31.59 -17.44 18.71
C GLY A 41 -30.62 -16.58 19.50
N GLY A 42 -30.55 -15.32 19.14
CA GLY A 42 -29.72 -14.27 19.73
C GLY A 42 -28.72 -13.68 18.73
N ASP A 43 -28.74 -12.37 18.63
CA ASP A 43 -27.81 -11.62 17.78
C ASP A 43 -26.73 -10.99 18.66
N LEU A 44 -25.45 -11.20 18.28
CA LEU A 44 -24.32 -10.52 18.89
C LEU A 44 -23.80 -9.44 17.92
N ASN A 45 -23.91 -8.18 18.32
CA ASN A 45 -23.36 -7.06 17.57
C ASN A 45 -22.12 -6.50 18.29
N ILE A 46 -20.98 -6.56 17.61
CA ILE A 46 -19.70 -6.06 18.12
C ILE A 46 -19.30 -4.83 17.32
N LEU A 47 -18.98 -3.74 18.03
CA LEU A 47 -18.41 -2.54 17.47
C LEU A 47 -16.89 -2.56 17.73
N LEU A 48 -16.10 -2.55 16.66
CA LEU A 48 -14.64 -2.51 16.73
C LEU A 48 -14.15 -1.12 16.29
N PRO A 49 -13.84 -0.22 17.23
CA PRO A 49 -13.32 1.11 16.90
C PRO A 49 -12.00 0.99 16.13
N GLN A 50 -11.86 1.71 15.01
CA GLN A 50 -10.64 1.73 14.19
C GLN A 50 -9.84 3.02 14.38
N ASN A 51 -10.52 4.15 14.53
CA ASN A 51 -9.92 5.47 14.79
C ASN A 51 -8.71 5.78 13.90
N TYR A 52 -8.82 5.50 12.59
CA TYR A 52 -7.75 5.79 11.64
C TYR A 52 -7.52 7.29 11.54
N LYS A 53 -6.24 7.66 11.41
CA LYS A 53 -5.81 9.04 11.18
C LYS A 53 -5.68 9.29 9.68
N ASP A 54 -5.91 10.52 9.28
CA ASP A 54 -5.62 10.93 7.91
C ASP A 54 -4.15 10.73 7.57
N GLN A 55 -3.89 10.33 6.35
CA GLN A 55 -2.57 9.90 5.91
C GLN A 55 -2.08 10.77 4.75
N THR A 56 -0.86 11.27 4.86
CA THR A 56 -0.13 11.84 3.72
C THR A 56 0.84 10.79 3.19
N ILE A 57 0.88 10.66 1.87
CA ILE A 57 1.74 9.71 1.15
C ILE A 57 2.55 10.52 0.16
N LEU A 58 3.87 10.31 0.14
CA LEU A 58 4.79 10.82 -0.86
C LEU A 58 5.30 9.64 -1.70
N ALA A 59 5.29 9.78 -3.00
CA ALA A 59 5.84 8.79 -3.92
C ALA A 59 6.76 9.48 -4.95
N MET A 60 7.84 8.82 -5.31
CA MET A 60 8.75 9.25 -6.37
C MET A 60 9.11 8.04 -7.22
N GLY A 61 9.26 8.26 -8.51
CA GLY A 61 9.62 7.19 -9.43
C GLY A 61 10.42 7.69 -10.61
N ALA A 62 11.14 6.77 -11.23
CA ALA A 62 11.86 6.98 -12.47
C ALA A 62 11.57 5.82 -13.44
N ALA A 63 11.48 6.14 -14.72
CA ALA A 63 11.43 5.18 -15.80
C ALA A 63 12.54 5.52 -16.80
N TRP A 64 13.40 4.53 -17.07
CA TRP A 64 14.51 4.64 -18.00
C TRP A 64 14.34 3.67 -19.16
N GLN A 65 14.13 4.22 -20.34
CA GLN A 65 14.12 3.51 -21.62
C GLN A 65 15.57 3.26 -22.05
N MET A 66 16.10 2.07 -21.75
CA MET A 66 17.49 1.73 -22.07
C MET A 66 17.72 1.67 -23.58
N ASP A 67 16.77 1.06 -24.30
CA ASP A 67 16.74 0.94 -25.75
C ASP A 67 15.29 0.78 -26.27
N SER A 68 15.11 0.40 -27.53
CA SER A 68 13.77 0.20 -28.13
C SER A 68 12.96 -0.94 -27.51
N ARG A 69 13.56 -1.81 -26.71
CA ARG A 69 12.93 -2.99 -26.12
C ARG A 69 12.88 -2.97 -24.60
N TRP A 70 13.90 -2.43 -23.93
CA TRP A 70 14.04 -2.51 -22.48
C TRP A 70 13.69 -1.21 -21.78
N THR A 71 12.85 -1.31 -20.78
CA THR A 71 12.53 -0.21 -19.84
C THR A 71 12.78 -0.67 -18.42
N LEU A 72 13.58 0.08 -17.68
CA LEU A 72 13.76 -0.09 -16.23
C LEU A 72 12.93 0.95 -15.47
N ARG A 73 12.39 0.55 -14.33
CA ARG A 73 11.61 1.43 -13.47
C ARG A 73 12.04 1.25 -12.03
N GLY A 74 12.02 2.33 -11.27
CA GLY A 74 12.28 2.30 -9.84
C GLY A 74 11.40 3.32 -9.12
N GLY A 75 11.03 3.03 -7.87
CA GLY A 75 10.18 3.93 -7.11
C GLY A 75 10.36 3.78 -5.60
N LEU A 76 10.05 4.86 -4.91
CA LEU A 76 10.02 4.96 -3.45
C LEU A 76 8.67 5.51 -3.01
N ARG A 77 8.13 5.00 -1.92
CA ARG A 77 6.90 5.50 -1.31
C ARG A 77 7.07 5.61 0.19
N LEU A 78 6.72 6.77 0.72
CA LEU A 78 6.73 7.07 2.15
C LEU A 78 5.32 7.50 2.56
N ALA A 79 4.79 6.91 3.62
CA ALA A 79 3.45 7.20 4.12
C ALA A 79 3.49 7.52 5.62
N GLN A 80 2.64 8.44 6.05
CA GLN A 80 2.38 8.63 7.47
C GLN A 80 1.64 7.43 8.04
N GLN A 81 1.76 7.17 9.35
CA GLN A 81 0.99 6.11 10.01
C GLN A 81 -0.48 6.53 10.14
N ALA A 82 -1.37 5.74 9.53
CA ALA A 82 -2.81 5.94 9.62
C ALA A 82 -3.44 5.17 10.81
N LEU A 83 -2.83 4.05 11.19
CA LEU A 83 -3.33 3.18 12.24
C LEU A 83 -3.04 3.74 13.64
N SER A 84 -3.98 3.57 14.56
CA SER A 84 -3.78 3.83 15.98
C SER A 84 -3.31 2.56 16.69
N SER A 85 -2.31 2.68 17.56
CA SER A 85 -1.83 1.55 18.38
C SER A 85 -2.90 0.99 19.33
N SER A 86 -3.84 1.84 19.76
CA SER A 86 -4.92 1.45 20.69
C SER A 86 -6.04 0.65 20.02
N THR A 87 -6.18 0.73 18.69
CA THR A 87 -7.26 0.08 17.94
C THR A 87 -6.74 -0.80 16.82
N LEU A 88 -5.46 -1.15 16.88
CA LEU A 88 -4.80 -1.97 15.85
C LEU A 88 -5.41 -3.37 15.78
N PHE A 89 -6.00 -3.69 14.62
CA PHE A 89 -6.57 -5.01 14.37
C PHE A 89 -5.51 -5.95 13.83
N ALA A 90 -5.13 -6.96 14.61
CA ALA A 90 -4.00 -7.83 14.30
C ALA A 90 -4.16 -8.69 13.03
N VAL A 91 -5.40 -8.93 12.60
CA VAL A 91 -5.70 -9.76 11.42
C VAL A 91 -5.41 -9.02 10.10
N ILE A 92 -5.46 -7.68 10.11
CA ILE A 92 -5.19 -6.85 8.93
C ILE A 92 -4.16 -5.78 9.31
N PRO A 93 -2.89 -6.17 9.46
CA PRO A 93 -1.85 -5.27 9.94
C PRO A 93 -1.29 -4.38 8.82
N ALA A 94 -2.07 -3.44 8.31
CA ALA A 94 -1.63 -2.50 7.27
C ALA A 94 -0.64 -1.45 7.80
N THR A 95 0.43 -1.90 8.45
CA THR A 95 1.40 -1.05 9.15
C THR A 95 2.55 -0.51 8.30
N PRO A 96 3.04 -1.19 7.21
CA PRO A 96 4.20 -0.72 6.46
C PRO A 96 3.98 0.67 5.85
N ARG A 97 4.97 1.55 6.05
CA ARG A 97 4.93 2.94 5.61
C ARG A 97 5.95 3.27 4.54
N LYS A 98 7.00 2.48 4.43
CA LYS A 98 8.12 2.68 3.52
C LYS A 98 8.15 1.55 2.52
N HIS A 99 8.18 1.89 1.24
CA HIS A 99 8.22 0.90 0.16
C HIS A 99 9.30 1.29 -0.83
N VAL A 100 9.97 0.29 -1.37
CA VAL A 100 10.81 0.39 -2.55
C VAL A 100 10.22 -0.51 -3.63
N SER A 101 10.31 -0.08 -4.88
CA SER A 101 9.88 -0.90 -6.01
C SER A 101 10.89 -0.82 -7.15
N VAL A 102 11.03 -1.92 -7.86
CA VAL A 102 11.79 -2.01 -9.11
C VAL A 102 10.96 -2.76 -10.14
N GLY A 103 11.16 -2.43 -11.40
CA GLY A 103 10.44 -3.06 -12.49
C GLY A 103 11.25 -3.09 -13.77
N VAL A 104 10.98 -4.08 -14.61
CA VAL A 104 11.56 -4.23 -15.93
C VAL A 104 10.45 -4.53 -16.92
N GLY A 105 10.46 -3.81 -18.04
CA GLY A 105 9.57 -4.04 -19.17
C GLY A 105 10.37 -4.48 -20.38
N TYR A 106 9.83 -5.42 -21.15
CA TYR A 106 10.40 -5.90 -22.39
C TYR A 106 9.38 -5.90 -23.51
N ALA A 107 9.68 -5.17 -24.60
CA ALA A 107 8.87 -5.17 -25.80
C ALA A 107 9.20 -6.40 -26.66
N LEU A 108 8.28 -7.36 -26.71
CA LEU A 108 8.37 -8.56 -27.55
C LEU A 108 8.18 -8.20 -29.02
N SER A 109 7.27 -7.25 -29.28
CA SER A 109 6.96 -6.71 -30.62
C SER A 109 6.45 -5.27 -30.49
N PRO A 110 6.20 -4.54 -31.59
CA PRO A 110 5.57 -3.21 -31.52
C PRO A 110 4.20 -3.18 -30.86
N SER A 111 3.52 -4.33 -30.79
CA SER A 111 2.16 -4.47 -30.21
C SER A 111 2.12 -5.27 -28.91
N SER A 112 3.24 -5.85 -28.45
CA SER A 112 3.21 -6.69 -27.23
C SER A 112 4.38 -6.41 -26.29
N THR A 113 4.09 -6.37 -25.00
CA THR A 113 5.07 -6.17 -23.92
C THR A 113 4.86 -7.16 -22.79
N VAL A 114 5.95 -7.49 -22.09
CA VAL A 114 5.95 -8.18 -20.80
C VAL A 114 6.61 -7.27 -19.78
N ASP A 115 5.93 -7.04 -18.68
CA ASP A 115 6.42 -6.22 -17.57
C ASP A 115 6.46 -7.08 -16.30
N PHE A 116 7.59 -7.02 -15.59
CA PHE A 116 7.74 -7.57 -14.25
C PHE A 116 8.01 -6.43 -13.27
N ALA A 117 7.37 -6.47 -12.13
CA ALA A 117 7.61 -5.55 -11.02
C ALA A 117 7.72 -6.31 -9.69
N TRP A 118 8.63 -5.87 -8.86
CA TRP A 118 8.75 -6.30 -7.48
C TRP A 118 8.72 -5.08 -6.56
N SER A 119 8.03 -5.21 -5.43
CA SER A 119 8.02 -4.19 -4.39
C SER A 119 8.20 -4.80 -3.01
N HIS A 120 8.99 -4.12 -2.19
CA HIS A 120 9.24 -4.45 -0.80
C HIS A 120 8.71 -3.36 0.12
N ALA A 121 7.84 -3.76 1.05
CA ALA A 121 7.37 -2.92 2.14
C ALA A 121 8.19 -3.23 3.39
N PHE A 122 8.96 -2.25 3.85
CA PHE A 122 9.87 -2.42 4.99
C PHE A 122 9.08 -2.72 6.27
N GLN A 123 9.68 -3.57 7.09
CA GLN A 123 9.10 -3.96 8.36
C GLN A 123 8.76 -2.74 9.22
N GLU A 124 7.52 -2.73 9.70
CA GLU A 124 7.05 -1.78 10.69
C GLU A 124 6.56 -2.55 11.92
N ASN A 125 6.88 -2.03 13.10
CA ASN A 125 6.47 -2.60 14.36
C ASN A 125 5.49 -1.66 15.06
N MET A 126 4.39 -2.21 15.56
CA MET A 126 3.44 -1.49 16.40
C MET A 126 3.12 -2.33 17.64
N ASN A 127 2.98 -1.65 18.76
CA ASN A 127 2.55 -2.28 20.02
C ASN A 127 1.09 -1.92 20.25
N ASN A 128 0.25 -2.92 20.43
CA ASN A 128 -1.13 -2.73 20.87
C ASN A 128 -1.21 -3.02 22.37
N VAL A 129 -1.61 -2.02 23.12
CA VAL A 129 -1.73 -2.09 24.58
C VAL A 129 -3.18 -2.31 25.05
N SER A 130 -4.13 -2.44 24.11
CA SER A 130 -5.58 -2.40 24.40
C SER A 130 -6.35 -3.56 23.81
N LEU A 131 -5.71 -4.71 23.54
CA LEU A 131 -6.46 -5.90 23.12
C LEU A 131 -7.35 -6.39 24.26
N PRO A 132 -8.64 -6.66 24.00
CA PRO A 132 -9.53 -7.25 25.00
C PRO A 132 -8.93 -8.58 25.50
N ASN A 133 -9.02 -8.81 26.80
CA ASN A 133 -8.60 -10.05 27.47
C ASN A 133 -7.09 -10.37 27.43
N THR A 134 -6.25 -9.38 27.15
CA THR A 134 -4.79 -9.53 27.30
C THR A 134 -4.27 -8.57 28.37
N SER A 135 -3.54 -9.10 29.34
CA SER A 135 -2.87 -8.32 30.39
C SER A 135 -1.49 -7.76 29.94
N ALA A 136 -1.01 -8.17 28.77
CA ALA A 136 0.27 -7.79 28.23
C ALA A 136 0.14 -7.08 26.88
N PRO A 137 1.00 -6.08 26.59
CA PRO A 137 1.02 -5.43 25.29
C PRO A 137 1.41 -6.42 24.20
N THR A 138 0.64 -6.47 23.11
CA THR A 138 0.94 -7.30 21.94
C THR A 138 1.75 -6.51 20.94
N ARG A 139 2.89 -7.05 20.53
CA ARG A 139 3.70 -6.48 19.44
C ARG A 139 3.28 -7.08 18.10
N LEU A 140 2.97 -6.21 17.16
CA LEU A 140 2.69 -6.55 15.78
C LEU A 140 3.84 -6.11 14.90
N SER A 141 4.30 -7.01 14.03
CA SER A 141 5.38 -6.78 13.07
C SER A 141 4.91 -7.20 11.69
N HIS A 142 5.05 -6.32 10.69
CA HIS A 142 4.64 -6.61 9.33
C HIS A 142 5.66 -6.08 8.33
N ALA A 143 6.08 -6.94 7.42
CA ALA A 143 6.80 -6.64 6.18
C ALA A 143 6.12 -7.37 5.03
N GLN A 144 6.28 -6.91 3.80
CA GLN A 144 5.59 -7.52 2.66
C GLN A 144 6.43 -7.41 1.39
N ASP A 145 6.46 -8.52 0.63
CA ASP A 145 7.00 -8.58 -0.71
C ASP A 145 5.90 -8.88 -1.70
N ASN A 146 5.87 -8.15 -2.84
CA ASN A 146 4.91 -8.37 -3.90
C ASN A 146 5.65 -8.50 -5.23
N GLY A 147 5.27 -9.51 -6.01
CA GLY A 147 5.69 -9.69 -7.39
C GLY A 147 4.49 -9.57 -8.32
N THR A 148 4.65 -8.87 -9.44
CA THR A 148 3.62 -8.71 -10.46
C THR A 148 4.21 -8.98 -11.83
N LEU A 149 3.53 -9.79 -12.63
CA LEU A 149 3.85 -10.05 -14.03
C LEU A 149 2.66 -9.63 -14.88
N VAL A 150 2.89 -8.80 -15.89
CA VAL A 150 1.86 -8.29 -16.79
C VAL A 150 2.27 -8.56 -18.23
N TYR A 151 1.37 -9.12 -19.01
CA TYR A 151 1.46 -9.17 -20.47
C TYR A 151 0.43 -8.22 -21.06
N SER A 152 0.87 -7.35 -21.97
CA SER A 152 0.01 -6.39 -22.66
C SER A 152 0.08 -6.60 -24.15
N TYR A 153 -1.06 -6.56 -24.83
CA TYR A 153 -1.18 -6.67 -26.28
C TYR A 153 -2.12 -5.60 -26.82
N ARG A 154 -1.71 -4.94 -27.92
CA ARG A 154 -2.55 -4.00 -28.69
C ARG A 154 -2.94 -4.65 -30.01
N PHE A 155 -4.20 -4.66 -30.30
CA PHE A 155 -4.80 -5.06 -31.59
C PHE A 155 -5.27 -3.86 -32.40
#